data_7594f1526dbfa5387bb75fdd915f3643
#
_entry.id   7594f1526dbfa5387bb75fdd915f3643
#
_cell.length_a   1.000
_cell.length_b   1.000
_cell.length_c   1.000
_cell.angle_alpha   90.00
_cell.angle_beta   90.00
_cell.angle_gamma   90.00
#
_symmetry.space_group_name_H-M   'P 1'
#
loop_
_entity.id
_entity.type
_entity.pdbx_description
1 polymer ?
#
loop_
_entity_poly.entity_id
_entity_poly.type
_entity_poly.pdbx_seq_one_letter_code
_entity_poly.pdbx_strand_id
1 'polypeptide(L)'
;MTKKNKSAIQRRLIPTYIFLIIVSFFSVFPLYWMISAATNTSTDVSRGRIIPGSYFMENFKNLTSQQPLWRALGNSFFYAILTTVICLLICSIAGYGFEVYHDKGKDRLFSILLLAMMVPQVATMVPLFKMFSKAKLLNTSIGFILPIISTPFMIMMFRQNARAFPVDIIEAARIDGLSEVRIFFQMFIPTMKSTYAAAAVITFMNAWNAYLWPKVI
;
A
#
# COMPACT_ATOMS: atom_id res chain seq x y z
N MET A 1 -35.98 -26.97 -11.66
CA MET A 1 -34.90 -26.80 -12.67
C MET A 1 -34.60 -28.17 -13.27
N THR A 2 -34.93 -28.37 -14.54
CA THR A 2 -34.78 -29.67 -15.24
C THR A 2 -33.29 -29.98 -15.50
N LYS A 3 -32.91 -31.28 -15.48
CA LYS A 3 -31.54 -31.80 -15.76
C LYS A 3 -30.91 -31.19 -17.03
N LYS A 4 -31.74 -30.87 -18.03
CA LYS A 4 -31.36 -30.27 -19.33
C LYS A 4 -30.82 -28.84 -19.20
N ASN A 5 -31.33 -28.03 -18.23
CA ASN A 5 -30.84 -26.67 -17.97
C ASN A 5 -29.48 -26.66 -17.23
N LYS A 6 -29.24 -27.64 -16.35
CA LYS A 6 -27.95 -27.75 -15.66
C LYS A 6 -26.80 -28.08 -16.63
N SER A 7 -27.02 -28.97 -17.61
CA SER A 7 -25.98 -29.33 -18.59
C SER A 7 -25.66 -28.19 -19.58
N ALA A 8 -26.64 -27.39 -19.95
CA ALA A 8 -26.43 -26.21 -20.81
C ALA A 8 -25.65 -25.11 -20.08
N ILE A 9 -25.94 -24.89 -18.80
CA ILE A 9 -25.18 -23.95 -17.95
C ILE A 9 -23.74 -24.42 -17.75
N GLN A 10 -23.54 -25.70 -17.48
CA GLN A 10 -22.19 -26.28 -17.34
C GLN A 10 -21.36 -26.15 -18.61
N ARG A 11 -21.94 -26.38 -19.79
CA ARG A 11 -21.24 -26.22 -21.08
C ARG A 11 -20.84 -24.76 -21.36
N ARG A 12 -21.62 -23.79 -20.92
CA ARG A 12 -21.27 -22.36 -21.00
C ARG A 12 -20.14 -21.94 -20.07
N LEU A 13 -19.93 -22.68 -18.97
CA LEU A 13 -18.87 -22.42 -18.00
C LEU A 13 -17.51 -22.98 -18.43
N ILE A 14 -17.47 -23.96 -19.35
CA ILE A 14 -16.22 -24.59 -19.81
C ILE A 14 -15.20 -23.55 -20.33
N PRO A 15 -15.55 -22.64 -21.27
CA PRO A 15 -14.58 -21.65 -21.73
C PRO A 15 -14.13 -20.70 -20.63
N THR A 16 -15.00 -20.38 -19.68
CA THR A 16 -14.65 -19.58 -18.51
C THR A 16 -13.62 -20.29 -17.62
N TYR A 17 -13.82 -21.59 -17.37
CA TYR A 17 -12.85 -22.37 -16.58
C TYR A 17 -11.52 -22.54 -17.31
N ILE A 18 -11.52 -22.76 -18.62
CA ILE A 18 -10.29 -22.82 -19.42
C ILE A 18 -9.54 -21.51 -19.32
N PHE A 19 -10.22 -20.38 -19.52
CA PHE A 19 -9.62 -19.05 -19.37
C PHE A 19 -9.04 -18.83 -17.97
N LEU A 20 -9.80 -19.17 -16.92
CA LEU A 20 -9.34 -19.02 -15.54
C LEU A 20 -8.12 -19.91 -15.22
N ILE A 21 -8.08 -21.14 -15.74
CA ILE A 21 -6.92 -22.04 -15.56
C ILE A 21 -5.68 -21.46 -16.23
N ILE A 22 -5.82 -20.95 -17.46
CA ILE A 22 -4.71 -20.32 -18.18
C ILE A 22 -4.19 -19.11 -17.39
N VAL A 23 -5.09 -18.21 -16.99
CA VAL A 23 -4.72 -17.02 -16.21
C VAL A 23 -4.09 -17.40 -14.88
N SER A 24 -4.64 -18.38 -14.18
CA SER A 24 -4.09 -18.89 -12.92
C SER A 24 -2.68 -19.46 -13.10
N PHE A 25 -2.45 -20.22 -14.18
CA PHE A 25 -1.14 -20.75 -14.50
C PHE A 25 -0.11 -19.63 -14.69
N PHE A 26 -0.42 -18.62 -15.51
CA PHE A 26 0.47 -17.48 -15.71
C PHE A 26 0.68 -16.64 -14.44
N SER A 27 -0.31 -16.57 -13.55
CA SER A 27 -0.20 -15.85 -12.28
C SER A 27 0.67 -16.60 -11.26
N VAL A 28 0.62 -17.93 -11.23
CA VAL A 28 1.38 -18.76 -10.28
C VAL A 28 2.79 -19.04 -10.78
N PHE A 29 2.99 -19.09 -12.10
CA PHE A 29 4.27 -19.45 -12.71
C PHE A 29 5.45 -18.58 -12.24
N PRO A 30 5.36 -17.23 -12.14
CA PRO A 30 6.46 -16.41 -11.64
C PRO A 30 6.88 -16.76 -10.21
N LEU A 31 5.92 -17.12 -9.33
CA LEU A 31 6.20 -17.53 -7.95
C LEU A 31 6.90 -18.90 -7.94
N TYR A 32 6.42 -19.86 -8.74
CA TYR A 32 7.08 -21.14 -8.91
C TYR A 32 8.51 -20.97 -9.45
N TRP A 33 8.69 -20.12 -10.47
CA TRP A 33 10.00 -19.81 -11.05
C TRP A 33 10.96 -19.22 -10.01
N MET A 34 10.50 -18.30 -9.18
CA MET A 34 11.30 -17.70 -8.12
C MET A 34 11.81 -18.76 -7.14
N ILE A 35 10.94 -19.68 -6.71
CA ILE A 35 11.31 -20.77 -5.80
C ILE A 35 12.31 -21.72 -6.51
N SER A 36 12.03 -22.11 -7.75
CA SER A 36 12.92 -22.97 -8.52
C SER A 36 14.29 -22.32 -8.74
N ALA A 37 14.33 -21.05 -9.12
CA ALA A 37 15.57 -20.29 -9.32
C ALA A 37 16.40 -20.21 -8.03
N ALA A 38 15.77 -20.03 -6.87
CA ALA A 38 16.47 -20.00 -5.58
C ALA A 38 17.20 -21.29 -5.23
N THR A 39 16.79 -22.42 -5.83
CA THR A 39 17.39 -23.75 -5.61
C THR A 39 18.41 -24.15 -6.68
N ASN A 40 18.64 -23.32 -7.70
CA ASN A 40 19.54 -23.59 -8.82
C ASN A 40 20.78 -22.71 -8.79
N THR A 41 21.81 -23.09 -9.58
CA THR A 41 22.97 -22.23 -9.83
C THR A 41 22.62 -21.06 -10.73
N SER A 42 23.39 -19.96 -10.70
CA SER A 42 23.20 -18.82 -11.61
C SER A 42 23.27 -19.23 -13.09
N THR A 43 24.10 -20.22 -13.44
CA THR A 43 24.20 -20.77 -14.79
C THR A 43 22.93 -21.50 -15.21
N ASP A 44 22.36 -22.32 -14.33
CA ASP A 44 21.11 -23.05 -14.60
C ASP A 44 19.93 -22.07 -14.75
N VAL A 45 19.87 -21.07 -13.89
CA VAL A 45 18.84 -19.99 -13.98
C VAL A 45 18.95 -19.24 -15.30
N SER A 46 20.17 -18.89 -15.72
CA SER A 46 20.41 -18.21 -17.02
C SER A 46 20.05 -19.08 -18.22
N ARG A 47 20.13 -20.41 -18.09
CA ARG A 47 19.68 -21.38 -19.11
C ARG A 47 18.17 -21.63 -19.09
N GLY A 48 17.43 -21.03 -18.17
CA GLY A 48 15.99 -21.20 -18.06
C GLY A 48 15.56 -22.52 -17.44
N ARG A 49 16.38 -23.16 -16.60
CA ARG A 49 16.04 -24.43 -15.93
C ARG A 49 14.86 -24.22 -14.98
N ILE A 50 13.75 -24.87 -15.27
CA ILE A 50 12.49 -24.76 -14.50
C ILE A 50 12.46 -25.69 -13.29
N ILE A 51 13.20 -26.83 -13.34
CA ILE A 51 13.17 -27.85 -12.30
C ILE A 51 14.00 -27.40 -11.10
N PRO A 52 13.49 -27.51 -9.86
CA PRO A 52 14.26 -27.19 -8.66
C PRO A 52 15.55 -28.00 -8.55
N GLY A 53 16.60 -27.36 -8.10
CA GLY A 53 17.91 -27.96 -7.81
C GLY A 53 18.16 -28.15 -6.32
N SER A 54 19.43 -28.34 -5.93
CA SER A 54 19.85 -28.58 -4.54
C SER A 54 20.67 -27.44 -3.92
N TYR A 55 20.82 -26.30 -4.60
CA TYR A 55 21.71 -25.21 -4.23
C TYR A 55 21.09 -24.18 -3.25
N PHE A 56 19.89 -24.41 -2.74
CA PHE A 56 19.20 -23.44 -1.88
C PHE A 56 20.05 -23.00 -0.67
N MET A 57 20.64 -23.95 0.04
CA MET A 57 21.41 -23.65 1.25
C MET A 57 22.70 -22.88 0.92
N GLU A 58 23.36 -23.22 -0.18
CA GLU A 58 24.54 -22.52 -0.65
C GLU A 58 24.22 -21.09 -1.10
N ASN A 59 23.16 -20.92 -1.90
CA ASN A 59 22.68 -19.60 -2.32
C ASN A 59 22.29 -18.74 -1.11
N PHE A 60 21.61 -19.31 -0.11
CA PHE A 60 21.25 -18.61 1.11
C PHE A 60 22.47 -18.20 1.92
N LYS A 61 23.45 -19.08 2.08
CA LYS A 61 24.71 -18.79 2.77
C LYS A 61 25.50 -17.69 2.04
N ASN A 62 25.58 -17.75 0.72
CA ASN A 62 26.25 -16.73 -0.09
C ASN A 62 25.55 -15.37 0.04
N LEU A 63 24.21 -15.34 -0.01
CA LEU A 63 23.45 -14.11 0.17
C LEU A 63 23.70 -13.49 1.55
N THR A 64 23.64 -14.28 2.62
CA THR A 64 23.79 -13.79 3.99
C THR A 64 25.23 -13.40 4.35
N SER A 65 26.23 -13.99 3.67
CA SER A 65 27.64 -13.63 3.86
C SER A 65 28.06 -12.38 3.10
N GLN A 66 27.46 -12.14 1.92
CA GLN A 66 27.80 -11.00 1.07
C GLN A 66 26.97 -9.74 1.34
N GLN A 67 25.77 -9.91 1.89
CA GLN A 67 24.84 -8.81 2.13
C GLN A 67 24.31 -8.85 3.57
N PRO A 68 24.15 -7.69 4.22
CA PRO A 68 23.56 -7.59 5.55
C PRO A 68 22.03 -7.80 5.51
N LEU A 69 21.58 -8.98 5.03
CA LEU A 69 20.18 -9.30 4.73
C LEU A 69 19.24 -9.00 5.89
N TRP A 70 19.60 -9.45 7.11
CA TRP A 70 18.76 -9.27 8.28
C TRP A 70 18.58 -7.80 8.67
N ARG A 71 19.63 -7.00 8.52
CA ARG A 71 19.56 -5.56 8.74
C ARG A 71 18.71 -4.88 7.68
N ALA A 72 18.84 -5.28 6.42
CA ALA A 72 18.04 -4.74 5.32
C ALA A 72 16.56 -5.05 5.51
N LEU A 73 16.21 -6.30 5.83
CA LEU A 73 14.83 -6.70 6.13
C LEU A 73 14.27 -5.95 7.35
N GLY A 74 15.05 -5.87 8.44
CA GLY A 74 14.66 -5.14 9.65
C GLY A 74 14.38 -3.66 9.36
N ASN A 75 15.22 -3.01 8.57
CA ASN A 75 14.99 -1.63 8.14
C ASN A 75 13.73 -1.50 7.29
N SER A 76 13.53 -2.40 6.31
CA SER A 76 12.34 -2.37 5.46
C SER A 76 11.06 -2.54 6.28
N PHE A 77 11.03 -3.47 7.23
CA PHE A 77 9.90 -3.65 8.15
C PHE A 77 9.67 -2.41 9.02
N PHE A 78 10.71 -1.91 9.65
CA PHE A 78 10.61 -0.75 10.52
C PHE A 78 10.04 0.47 9.79
N TYR A 79 10.62 0.82 8.64
CA TYR A 79 10.17 1.97 7.87
C TYR A 79 8.79 1.76 7.25
N ALA A 80 8.47 0.57 6.77
CA ALA A 80 7.14 0.29 6.22
C ALA A 80 6.05 0.40 7.28
N ILE A 81 6.25 -0.17 8.47
CA ILE A 81 5.30 -0.09 9.58
C ILE A 81 5.16 1.34 10.07
N LEU A 82 6.28 2.02 10.35
CA LEU A 82 6.27 3.38 10.89
C LEU A 82 5.58 4.36 9.93
N THR A 83 5.94 4.29 8.64
CA THR A 83 5.32 5.10 7.59
C THR A 83 3.83 4.81 7.49
N THR A 84 3.42 3.53 7.53
CA THR A 84 2.02 3.14 7.46
C THR A 84 1.22 3.72 8.62
N VAL A 85 1.68 3.53 9.85
CA VAL A 85 0.96 4.03 11.05
C VAL A 85 0.80 5.55 11.00
N ILE A 86 1.87 6.27 10.70
CA ILE A 86 1.84 7.74 10.64
C ILE A 86 0.95 8.22 9.48
N CYS A 87 1.07 7.60 8.30
CA CYS A 87 0.28 7.95 7.13
C CYS A 87 -1.22 7.74 7.39
N LEU A 88 -1.61 6.59 7.94
CA LEU A 88 -3.00 6.31 8.27
C LEU A 88 -3.57 7.34 9.24
N LEU A 89 -2.82 7.66 10.28
CA LEU A 89 -3.26 8.64 11.28
C LEU A 89 -3.44 10.03 10.65
N ILE A 90 -2.44 10.54 9.94
CA ILE A 90 -2.49 11.88 9.34
C ILE A 90 -3.57 11.96 8.25
N CYS A 91 -3.59 10.98 7.33
CA CYS A 91 -4.52 11.01 6.21
C CYS A 91 -5.97 10.77 6.63
N SER A 92 -6.21 9.96 7.67
CA SER A 92 -7.57 9.76 8.19
C SER A 92 -8.09 10.98 8.94
N ILE A 93 -7.27 11.63 9.76
CA ILE A 93 -7.62 12.91 10.42
C ILE A 93 -7.94 13.96 9.35
N ALA A 94 -7.10 14.08 8.32
CA ALA A 94 -7.34 15.02 7.23
C ALA A 94 -8.62 14.70 6.45
N GLY A 95 -8.82 13.42 6.08
CA GLY A 95 -10.02 12.98 5.37
C GLY A 95 -11.30 13.19 6.16
N TYR A 96 -11.28 12.84 7.46
CA TYR A 96 -12.36 13.12 8.40
C TYR A 96 -12.65 14.62 8.51
N GLY A 97 -11.59 15.42 8.68
CA GLY A 97 -11.73 16.87 8.79
C GLY A 97 -12.29 17.53 7.54
N PHE A 98 -11.90 17.08 6.35
CA PHE A 98 -12.44 17.58 5.08
C PHE A 98 -13.91 17.19 4.86
N GLU A 99 -14.39 16.09 5.41
CA GLU A 99 -15.79 15.68 5.24
C GLU A 99 -16.69 16.19 6.35
N VAL A 100 -16.33 16.02 7.62
CA VAL A 100 -17.18 16.39 8.75
C VAL A 100 -17.29 17.91 8.93
N TYR A 101 -16.20 18.63 8.65
CA TYR A 101 -16.16 20.10 8.77
C TYR A 101 -16.09 20.80 7.41
N HIS A 102 -16.76 20.20 6.39
CA HIS A 102 -16.69 20.73 5.04
C HIS A 102 -17.26 22.16 4.96
N ASP A 103 -16.57 23.00 4.20
CA ASP A 103 -16.97 24.33 3.79
C ASP A 103 -16.35 24.67 2.43
N LYS A 104 -16.78 25.76 1.82
CA LYS A 104 -16.29 26.17 0.49
C LYS A 104 -14.76 26.35 0.43
N GLY A 105 -14.13 26.76 1.52
CA GLY A 105 -12.69 26.93 1.61
C GLY A 105 -11.97 25.59 1.61
N LYS A 106 -12.41 24.67 2.46
CA LYS A 106 -11.86 23.30 2.54
C LYS A 106 -12.09 22.51 1.25
N ASP A 107 -13.23 22.67 0.59
CA ASP A 107 -13.49 22.03 -0.70
C ASP A 107 -12.54 22.54 -1.79
N ARG A 108 -12.20 23.83 -1.79
CA ARG A 108 -11.16 24.39 -2.68
C ARG A 108 -9.78 23.81 -2.37
N LEU A 109 -9.39 23.76 -1.08
CA LEU A 109 -8.12 23.14 -0.67
C LEU A 109 -8.05 21.68 -1.08
N PHE A 110 -9.14 20.92 -0.89
CA PHE A 110 -9.20 19.55 -1.31
C PHE A 110 -9.08 19.40 -2.84
N SER A 111 -9.69 20.30 -3.60
CA SER A 111 -9.54 20.30 -5.06
C SER A 111 -8.10 20.56 -5.50
N ILE A 112 -7.37 21.44 -4.81
CA ILE A 112 -5.93 21.69 -5.04
C ILE A 112 -5.13 20.43 -4.72
N LEU A 113 -5.44 19.72 -3.63
CA LEU A 113 -4.82 18.44 -3.30
C LEU A 113 -5.02 17.40 -4.40
N LEU A 114 -6.22 17.34 -4.98
CA LEU A 114 -6.49 16.42 -6.10
C LEU A 114 -5.69 16.80 -7.35
N LEU A 115 -5.54 18.09 -7.64
CA LEU A 115 -4.67 18.55 -8.74
C LEU A 115 -3.21 18.15 -8.53
N ALA A 116 -2.73 18.13 -7.30
CA ALA A 116 -1.37 17.68 -6.99
C ALA A 116 -1.13 16.21 -7.35
N MET A 117 -2.17 15.35 -7.39
CA MET A 117 -2.05 13.95 -7.85
C MET A 117 -1.71 13.83 -9.34
N MET A 118 -1.96 14.85 -10.14
CA MET A 118 -1.64 14.85 -11.56
C MET A 118 -0.14 15.04 -11.83
N VAL A 119 0.63 15.45 -10.82
CA VAL A 119 2.07 15.66 -10.96
C VAL A 119 2.78 14.30 -10.88
N PRO A 120 3.52 13.88 -11.92
CA PRO A 120 4.27 12.63 -11.88
C PRO A 120 5.30 12.63 -10.75
N GLN A 121 5.33 11.57 -9.94
CA GLN A 121 6.25 11.45 -8.80
C GLN A 121 7.73 11.64 -9.20
N VAL A 122 8.13 11.12 -10.36
CA VAL A 122 9.50 11.24 -10.85
C VAL A 122 9.89 12.70 -11.09
N ALA A 123 8.96 13.53 -11.56
CA ALA A 123 9.22 14.96 -11.81
C ALA A 123 9.48 15.74 -10.51
N THR A 124 8.93 15.28 -9.38
CA THR A 124 9.09 15.92 -8.07
C THR A 124 10.38 15.49 -7.35
N MET A 125 11.07 14.43 -7.79
CA MET A 125 12.23 13.88 -7.10
C MET A 125 13.38 14.87 -6.97
N VAL A 126 13.75 15.57 -8.05
CA VAL A 126 14.88 16.51 -8.04
C VAL A 126 14.60 17.73 -7.17
N PRO A 127 13.45 18.41 -7.29
CA PRO A 127 13.08 19.49 -6.36
C PRO A 127 13.06 19.03 -4.91
N LEU A 128 12.49 17.85 -4.64
CA LEU A 128 12.39 17.28 -3.30
C LEU A 128 13.78 17.00 -2.71
N PHE A 129 14.67 16.37 -3.48
CA PHE A 129 16.07 16.17 -3.07
C PHE A 129 16.75 17.49 -2.69
N LYS A 130 16.60 18.54 -3.51
CA LYS A 130 17.19 19.86 -3.22
C LYS A 130 16.63 20.47 -1.91
N MET A 131 15.33 20.31 -1.67
CA MET A 131 14.70 20.77 -0.43
C MET A 131 15.26 20.03 0.80
N PHE A 132 15.35 18.69 0.72
CA PHE A 132 15.85 17.85 1.80
C PHE A 132 17.34 18.05 2.06
N SER A 133 18.14 18.28 1.01
CA SER A 133 19.54 18.65 1.11
C SER A 133 19.72 19.96 1.88
N LYS A 134 18.97 21.00 1.52
CA LYS A 134 19.00 22.30 2.24
C LYS A 134 18.55 22.18 3.70
N ALA A 135 17.55 21.33 3.96
CA ALA A 135 17.04 21.06 5.30
C ALA A 135 17.93 20.10 6.11
N LYS A 136 19.03 19.57 5.54
CA LYS A 136 19.93 18.57 6.15
C LYS A 136 19.19 17.29 6.58
N LEU A 137 18.19 16.88 5.81
CA LEU A 137 17.36 15.69 6.06
C LEU A 137 17.79 14.47 5.24
N LEU A 138 18.83 14.59 4.40
CA LEU A 138 19.38 13.45 3.65
C LEU A 138 20.00 12.42 4.62
N ASN A 139 19.91 11.15 4.29
CA ASN A 139 20.36 10.02 5.11
C ASN A 139 19.73 9.97 6.52
N THR A 140 18.51 10.49 6.68
CA THR A 140 17.79 10.45 7.96
C THR A 140 16.48 9.68 7.82
N SER A 141 16.02 9.08 8.93
CA SER A 141 14.71 8.42 8.98
C SER A 141 13.56 9.38 8.67
N ILE A 142 13.66 10.63 9.11
CA ILE A 142 12.67 11.67 8.82
C ILE A 142 12.66 11.97 7.33
N GLY A 143 13.83 12.09 6.70
CA GLY A 143 13.95 12.30 5.26
C GLY A 143 13.33 11.17 4.44
N PHE A 144 13.40 9.93 4.93
CA PHE A 144 12.73 8.80 4.28
C PHE A 144 11.20 8.88 4.42
N ILE A 145 10.68 9.12 5.61
CA ILE A 145 9.28 9.00 5.96
C ILE A 145 8.45 10.21 5.48
N LEU A 146 8.98 11.42 5.63
CA LEU A 146 8.24 12.67 5.45
C LEU A 146 7.49 12.82 4.11
N PRO A 147 8.05 12.43 2.95
CA PRO A 147 7.34 12.53 1.68
C PRO A 147 6.15 11.59 1.53
N ILE A 148 6.09 10.55 2.36
CA ILE A 148 5.13 9.43 2.20
C ILE A 148 4.00 9.49 3.23
N ILE A 149 4.17 10.21 4.35
CA ILE A 149 3.19 10.24 5.46
C ILE A 149 1.88 10.96 5.13
N SER A 150 1.85 11.75 4.06
CA SER A 150 0.64 12.47 3.66
C SER A 150 0.53 12.45 2.15
N THR A 151 -0.33 11.58 1.63
CA THR A 151 -0.57 11.48 0.20
C THR A 151 -2.00 11.93 -0.14
N PRO A 152 -2.19 12.75 -1.18
CA PRO A 152 -3.52 13.20 -1.59
C PRO A 152 -4.47 12.03 -1.85
N PHE A 153 -3.97 10.92 -2.40
CA PHE A 153 -4.76 9.70 -2.63
C PHE A 153 -5.33 9.12 -1.33
N MET A 154 -4.52 9.00 -0.27
CA MET A 154 -4.99 8.48 1.02
C MET A 154 -5.99 9.42 1.68
N ILE A 155 -5.75 10.73 1.63
CA ILE A 155 -6.69 11.74 2.14
C ILE A 155 -8.02 11.63 1.40
N MET A 156 -8.00 11.53 0.06
CA MET A 156 -9.19 11.33 -0.77
C MET A 156 -9.93 10.04 -0.39
N MET A 157 -9.21 8.94 -0.24
CA MET A 157 -9.78 7.65 0.14
C MET A 157 -10.50 7.72 1.49
N PHE A 158 -9.88 8.32 2.50
CA PHE A 158 -10.51 8.49 3.80
C PHE A 158 -11.69 9.47 3.74
N ARG A 159 -11.60 10.58 3.00
CA ARG A 159 -12.71 11.52 2.82
C ARG A 159 -13.91 10.83 2.15
N GLN A 160 -13.70 10.07 1.07
CA GLN A 160 -14.79 9.37 0.38
C GLN A 160 -15.48 8.35 1.28
N ASN A 161 -14.71 7.61 2.07
CA ASN A 161 -15.31 6.64 3.00
C ASN A 161 -15.97 7.33 4.21
N ALA A 162 -15.47 8.49 4.64
CA ALA A 162 -16.08 9.29 5.71
C ALA A 162 -17.50 9.75 5.37
N ARG A 163 -17.85 9.89 4.08
CA ARG A 163 -19.23 10.18 3.64
C ARG A 163 -20.25 9.11 4.04
N ALA A 164 -19.81 7.87 4.22
CA ALA A 164 -20.66 6.79 4.69
C ALA A 164 -20.85 6.80 6.22
N PHE A 165 -20.12 7.65 6.94
CA PHE A 165 -20.27 7.78 8.40
C PHE A 165 -21.46 8.67 8.71
N PRO A 166 -22.48 8.17 9.46
CA PRO A 166 -23.70 8.92 9.72
C PRO A 166 -23.42 10.17 10.56
N VAL A 167 -23.83 11.32 10.08
CA VAL A 167 -23.70 12.62 10.79
C VAL A 167 -24.46 12.59 12.11
N ASP A 168 -25.61 11.91 12.16
CA ASP A 168 -26.43 11.77 13.35
C ASP A 168 -25.64 11.18 14.55
N ILE A 169 -24.71 10.25 14.29
CA ILE A 169 -23.85 9.68 15.34
C ILE A 169 -22.89 10.76 15.90
N ILE A 170 -22.39 11.65 15.04
CA ILE A 170 -21.51 12.76 15.48
C ILE A 170 -22.31 13.74 16.33
N GLU A 171 -23.51 14.10 15.88
CA GLU A 171 -24.38 15.04 16.59
C GLU A 171 -24.82 14.52 17.93
N ALA A 172 -25.27 13.26 18.01
CA ALA A 172 -25.62 12.60 19.25
C ALA A 172 -24.43 12.57 20.24
N ALA A 173 -23.23 12.20 19.74
CA ALA A 173 -22.03 12.18 20.57
C ALA A 173 -21.64 13.56 21.10
N ARG A 174 -21.87 14.62 20.31
CA ARG A 174 -21.66 16.02 20.76
C ARG A 174 -22.65 16.42 21.84
N ILE A 175 -23.91 16.01 21.71
CA ILE A 175 -24.94 16.24 22.74
C ILE A 175 -24.58 15.53 24.05
N ASP A 176 -24.01 14.31 23.95
CA ASP A 176 -23.51 13.54 25.09
C ASP A 176 -22.20 14.11 25.67
N GLY A 177 -21.69 15.22 25.15
CA GLY A 177 -20.50 15.91 25.65
C GLY A 177 -19.18 15.28 25.27
N LEU A 178 -19.13 14.38 24.25
CA LEU A 178 -17.87 13.85 23.74
C LEU A 178 -17.08 14.91 22.99
N SER A 179 -15.76 14.98 23.24
CA SER A 179 -14.88 15.83 22.46
C SER A 179 -14.67 15.26 21.04
N GLU A 180 -14.37 16.11 20.06
CA GLU A 180 -14.12 15.72 18.65
C GLU A 180 -13.03 14.65 18.53
N VAL A 181 -11.99 14.73 19.36
CA VAL A 181 -10.94 13.72 19.41
C VAL A 181 -11.48 12.37 19.85
N ARG A 182 -12.37 12.32 20.85
CA ARG A 182 -13.01 11.08 21.28
C ARG A 182 -13.94 10.52 20.22
N ILE A 183 -14.72 11.34 19.55
CA ILE A 183 -15.59 10.95 18.43
C ILE A 183 -14.73 10.31 17.33
N PHE A 184 -13.61 10.93 16.96
CA PHE A 184 -12.71 10.37 15.96
C PHE A 184 -12.14 9.00 16.36
N PHE A 185 -11.56 8.88 17.55
CA PHE A 185 -10.90 7.62 17.95
C PHE A 185 -11.88 6.51 18.36
N GLN A 186 -12.98 6.86 19.02
CA GLN A 186 -13.91 5.86 19.61
C GLN A 186 -15.06 5.49 18.69
N MET A 187 -15.41 6.34 17.71
CA MET A 187 -16.54 6.10 16.82
C MET A 187 -16.10 6.00 15.35
N PHE A 188 -15.38 6.97 14.83
CA PHE A 188 -14.99 6.99 13.42
C PHE A 188 -14.01 5.87 13.08
N ILE A 189 -12.87 5.74 13.76
CA ILE A 189 -11.87 4.70 13.47
C ILE A 189 -12.49 3.29 13.54
N PRO A 190 -13.21 2.91 14.59
CA PRO A 190 -13.81 1.58 14.66
C PRO A 190 -14.84 1.28 13.56
N THR A 191 -15.57 2.30 13.10
CA THR A 191 -16.55 2.15 12.00
C THR A 191 -15.85 1.98 10.66
N MET A 192 -14.67 2.59 10.46
CA MET A 192 -13.89 2.58 9.23
C MET A 192 -12.84 1.45 9.15
N LYS A 193 -12.99 0.36 9.90
CA LYS A 193 -12.00 -0.74 9.98
C LYS A 193 -11.58 -1.28 8.61
N SER A 194 -12.52 -1.48 7.70
CA SER A 194 -12.24 -1.99 6.35
C SER A 194 -11.40 -1.00 5.53
N THR A 195 -11.69 0.29 5.65
CA THR A 195 -10.93 1.36 5.00
C THR A 195 -9.51 1.43 5.55
N TYR A 196 -9.35 1.36 6.87
CA TYR A 196 -8.03 1.32 7.50
C TYR A 196 -7.23 0.08 7.09
N ALA A 197 -7.86 -1.09 7.01
CA ALA A 197 -7.20 -2.31 6.55
C ALA A 197 -6.70 -2.17 5.10
N ALA A 198 -7.55 -1.68 4.19
CA ALA A 198 -7.17 -1.44 2.80
C ALA A 198 -6.05 -0.38 2.69
N ALA A 199 -6.19 0.75 3.39
CA ALA A 199 -5.18 1.80 3.42
C ALA A 199 -3.85 1.30 3.99
N ALA A 200 -3.88 0.45 5.04
CA ALA A 200 -2.68 -0.14 5.64
C ALA A 200 -1.94 -1.02 4.63
N VAL A 201 -2.64 -1.89 3.92
CA VAL A 201 -2.02 -2.75 2.89
C VAL A 201 -1.39 -1.90 1.78
N ILE A 202 -2.12 -0.91 1.25
CA ILE A 202 -1.61 -0.06 0.16
C ILE A 202 -0.37 0.73 0.63
N THR A 203 -0.43 1.37 1.79
CA THR A 203 0.67 2.19 2.30
C THR A 203 1.89 1.34 2.66
N PHE A 204 1.66 0.20 3.32
CA PHE A 204 2.73 -0.74 3.66
C PHE A 204 3.45 -1.25 2.40
N MET A 205 2.69 -1.70 1.40
CA MET A 205 3.26 -2.20 0.14
C MET A 205 4.03 -1.11 -0.62
N ASN A 206 3.54 0.13 -0.62
CA ASN A 206 4.24 1.24 -1.24
C ASN A 206 5.57 1.56 -0.52
N ALA A 207 5.57 1.56 0.80
CA ALA A 207 6.77 1.79 1.60
C ALA A 207 7.77 0.63 1.52
N TRP A 208 7.28 -0.61 1.56
CA TRP A 208 8.08 -1.83 1.43
C TRP A 208 8.77 -1.94 0.08
N ASN A 209 8.07 -1.61 -1.00
CA ASN A 209 8.59 -1.64 -2.36
C ASN A 209 9.29 -0.34 -2.78
N ALA A 210 9.43 0.64 -1.88
CA ALA A 210 10.09 1.90 -2.19
C ALA A 210 11.56 1.65 -2.54
N TYR A 211 11.96 2.02 -3.74
CA TYR A 211 13.32 1.84 -4.25
C TYR A 211 13.99 3.17 -4.62
N LEU A 212 13.29 3.99 -5.39
CA LEU A 212 13.88 5.21 -5.96
C LEU A 212 14.24 6.23 -4.88
N TRP A 213 13.31 6.54 -3.98
CA TRP A 213 13.51 7.54 -2.94
C TRP A 213 14.62 7.14 -1.94
N PRO A 214 14.63 5.92 -1.38
CA PRO A 214 15.72 5.48 -0.50
C PRO A 214 17.10 5.50 -1.13
N LYS A 215 17.17 5.37 -2.46
CA LYS A 215 18.45 5.39 -3.19
C LYS A 215 18.99 6.80 -3.42
N VAL A 216 18.12 7.80 -3.38
CA VAL A 216 18.46 9.19 -3.67
C VAL A 216 18.79 9.99 -2.42
N ILE A 217 18.19 9.64 -1.28
CA ILE A 217 18.43 10.29 0.00
C ILE A 217 19.52 9.53 0.79
#